data_a82ed20ef24867b5f9f2906c5e156ac9
#
_entry.id   a82ed20ef24867b5f9f2906c5e156ac9
#
_cell.length_a   1.000
_cell.length_b   1.000
_cell.length_c   1.000
_cell.angle_alpha   90.00
_cell.angle_beta   90.00
_cell.angle_gamma   90.00
#
_symmetry.space_group_name_H-M   'P 1'
#
loop_
_entity.id
_entity.type
_entity.pdbx_description
1 polymer ?
#
loop_
_entity_poly.entity_id
_entity_poly.type
_entity_poly.pdbx_seq_one_letter_code
_entity_poly.pdbx_strand_id
1 'polypeptide(L)'
;MHRLIKFVENPLLNKHLERQATSLEMGFLDPSSEDFEEAPQIIVAELEHSQAINRIIDWKRRWPECYVALSVSELDRERWIAAESAGADLVANRGALPRLLRDKMKLLQQGDSLTKQKLRLKAKAVVNSGDGLVGRLPDSPEDPIAVFRMGNQLCAVRDVCPHAGFSLADGEFDPVSGSITCPEHGSRFQVCTGERLRGPADYPLRIYPALSEQEEILSLIHI
;
A
#
# COMPACT_ATOMS: atom_id res chain seq x y z
N MET A 1 -12.66 -22.12 -2.26
CA MET A 1 -12.13 -21.73 -3.57
C MET A 1 -11.78 -20.25 -3.51
N HIS A 2 -10.58 -19.84 -3.94
CA HIS A 2 -10.19 -18.42 -3.89
C HIS A 2 -10.97 -17.62 -4.94
N ARG A 3 -11.43 -16.42 -4.58
CA ARG A 3 -12.27 -15.58 -5.42
C ARG A 3 -11.52 -14.32 -5.80
N LEU A 4 -11.07 -14.29 -7.04
CA LEU A 4 -10.37 -13.17 -7.64
C LEU A 4 -11.26 -12.58 -8.73
N ILE A 5 -11.38 -11.27 -8.78
CA ILE A 5 -12.10 -10.55 -9.83
C ILE A 5 -11.14 -9.61 -10.53
N LYS A 6 -11.28 -9.44 -11.84
CA LYS A 6 -10.50 -8.46 -12.60
C LYS A 6 -11.38 -7.62 -13.52
N PHE A 7 -11.09 -6.33 -13.56
CA PHE A 7 -11.62 -5.34 -14.48
C PHE A 7 -10.43 -4.73 -15.24
N VAL A 8 -9.85 -5.54 -16.13
CA VAL A 8 -8.62 -5.23 -16.85
C VAL A 8 -8.86 -5.38 -18.35
N GLU A 9 -8.73 -4.26 -19.07
CA GLU A 9 -8.90 -4.20 -20.53
C GLU A 9 -7.60 -4.43 -21.29
N ASN A 10 -6.44 -4.08 -20.67
CA ASN A 10 -5.14 -4.26 -21.30
C ASN A 10 -4.80 -5.74 -21.52
N PRO A 11 -4.61 -6.19 -22.78
CA PRO A 11 -4.43 -7.63 -23.08
C PRO A 11 -3.17 -8.24 -22.50
N LEU A 12 -2.07 -7.47 -22.39
CA LEU A 12 -0.80 -7.95 -21.84
C LEU A 12 -0.90 -8.13 -20.33
N LEU A 13 -1.46 -7.14 -19.63
CA LEU A 13 -1.70 -7.24 -18.20
C LEU A 13 -2.64 -8.40 -17.89
N ASN A 14 -3.75 -8.50 -18.63
CA ASN A 14 -4.72 -9.58 -18.49
C ASN A 14 -4.05 -10.96 -18.61
N LYS A 15 -3.25 -11.16 -19.66
CA LYS A 15 -2.52 -12.42 -19.89
C LYS A 15 -1.53 -12.73 -18.77
N HIS A 16 -0.84 -11.72 -18.22
CA HIS A 16 0.09 -11.93 -17.11
C HIS A 16 -0.64 -12.32 -15.84
N LEU A 17 -1.74 -11.67 -15.50
CA LEU A 17 -2.56 -11.99 -14.33
C LEU A 17 -3.12 -13.40 -14.40
N GLU A 18 -3.64 -13.81 -15.56
CA GLU A 18 -4.16 -15.17 -15.75
C GLU A 18 -3.09 -16.25 -15.60
N ARG A 19 -1.91 -16.04 -16.19
CA ARG A 19 -0.80 -16.97 -16.03
C ARG A 19 -0.39 -17.14 -14.57
N GLN A 20 -0.38 -16.04 -13.80
CA GLN A 20 -0.06 -16.10 -12.38
C GLN A 20 -1.13 -16.81 -11.58
N ALA A 21 -2.40 -16.49 -11.80
CA ALA A 21 -3.50 -17.18 -11.13
C ALA A 21 -3.47 -18.67 -11.40
N THR A 22 -3.31 -19.07 -12.67
CA THR A 22 -3.20 -20.49 -13.07
C THR A 22 -2.02 -21.18 -12.40
N SER A 23 -0.86 -20.51 -12.28
CA SER A 23 0.33 -21.09 -11.63
C SER A 23 0.14 -21.32 -10.12
N LEU A 24 -0.84 -20.72 -9.51
CA LEU A 24 -1.22 -20.84 -8.11
C LEU A 24 -2.55 -21.61 -7.93
N GLU A 25 -2.99 -22.31 -8.98
CA GLU A 25 -4.27 -23.04 -8.98
C GLU A 25 -5.48 -22.16 -8.63
N MET A 26 -5.39 -20.88 -8.97
CA MET A 26 -6.44 -19.88 -8.78
C MET A 26 -7.05 -19.51 -10.13
N GLY A 27 -8.26 -18.91 -10.10
CA GLY A 27 -8.93 -18.39 -11.28
C GLY A 27 -9.61 -17.05 -11.00
N PHE A 28 -9.77 -16.23 -12.03
CA PHE A 28 -10.58 -15.03 -11.96
C PHE A 28 -12.03 -15.36 -12.27
N LEU A 29 -12.93 -14.80 -11.48
CA LEU A 29 -14.37 -14.83 -11.73
C LEU A 29 -14.75 -13.81 -12.81
N ASP A 30 -15.79 -14.12 -13.56
CA ASP A 30 -16.33 -13.19 -14.54
C ASP A 30 -17.01 -12.00 -13.83
N PRO A 31 -16.56 -10.76 -14.07
CA PRO A 31 -17.14 -9.58 -13.45
C PRO A 31 -18.59 -9.29 -13.90
N SER A 32 -19.06 -9.90 -15.00
CA SER A 32 -20.44 -9.77 -15.50
C SER A 32 -21.44 -10.70 -14.78
N SER A 33 -20.98 -11.67 -14.00
CA SER A 33 -21.85 -12.48 -13.16
C SER A 33 -22.38 -11.61 -12.01
N GLU A 34 -23.66 -11.22 -12.07
CA GLU A 34 -24.29 -10.26 -11.17
C GLU A 34 -24.44 -10.77 -9.74
N ASP A 35 -24.33 -12.07 -9.49
CA ASP A 35 -24.53 -12.69 -8.17
C ASP A 35 -23.22 -13.15 -7.52
N PHE A 36 -22.47 -12.19 -7.00
CA PHE A 36 -21.45 -12.54 -6.01
C PHE A 36 -22.12 -12.70 -4.63
N GLU A 37 -22.64 -13.88 -4.33
CA GLU A 37 -23.16 -14.20 -2.99
C GLU A 37 -22.07 -14.11 -1.91
N GLU A 38 -20.84 -14.38 -2.29
CA GLU A 38 -19.67 -14.29 -1.39
C GLU A 38 -18.69 -13.22 -1.83
N ALA A 39 -18.11 -12.53 -0.85
CA ALA A 39 -17.14 -11.46 -1.08
C ALA A 39 -15.89 -11.94 -1.85
N PRO A 40 -15.41 -11.18 -2.86
CA PRO A 40 -14.12 -11.46 -3.47
C PRO A 40 -13.00 -11.17 -2.48
N GLN A 41 -11.92 -11.95 -2.55
CA GLN A 41 -10.73 -11.72 -1.74
C GLN A 41 -9.81 -10.67 -2.36
N ILE A 42 -9.70 -10.67 -3.69
CA ILE A 42 -8.92 -9.69 -4.45
C ILE A 42 -9.75 -9.17 -5.61
N ILE A 43 -9.75 -7.86 -5.80
CA ILE A 43 -10.20 -7.19 -7.03
C ILE A 43 -9.00 -6.52 -7.69
N VAL A 44 -8.82 -6.76 -8.98
CA VAL A 44 -7.81 -6.08 -9.81
C VAL A 44 -8.51 -5.23 -10.85
N ALA A 45 -8.15 -3.94 -10.95
CA ALA A 45 -8.74 -3.03 -11.92
C ALA A 45 -7.70 -2.07 -12.54
N GLU A 46 -8.08 -1.41 -13.63
CA GLU A 46 -7.29 -0.33 -14.24
C GLU A 46 -7.82 1.03 -13.79
N LEU A 47 -6.92 1.91 -13.37
CA LEU A 47 -7.26 3.23 -12.84
C LEU A 47 -7.61 4.25 -13.93
N GLU A 48 -7.27 3.95 -15.18
CA GLU A 48 -7.62 4.79 -16.33
C GLU A 48 -9.12 4.87 -16.59
N HIS A 49 -9.87 3.93 -16.06
CA HIS A 49 -11.32 3.94 -16.19
C HIS A 49 -11.92 5.13 -15.43
N SER A 50 -12.73 5.95 -16.09
CA SER A 50 -13.32 7.18 -15.55
C SER A 50 -14.11 6.99 -14.24
N GLN A 51 -14.58 5.78 -13.98
CA GLN A 51 -15.34 5.42 -12.79
C GLN A 51 -14.53 4.65 -11.74
N ALA A 52 -13.23 4.47 -11.93
CA ALA A 52 -12.42 3.60 -11.06
C ALA A 52 -12.49 4.02 -9.58
N ILE A 53 -12.38 5.30 -9.29
CA ILE A 53 -12.43 5.82 -7.90
C ILE A 53 -13.78 5.50 -7.23
N ASN A 54 -14.89 5.78 -7.92
CA ASN A 54 -16.22 5.49 -7.37
C ASN A 54 -16.42 3.98 -7.15
N ARG A 55 -15.94 3.16 -8.07
CA ARG A 55 -15.99 1.69 -7.91
C ARG A 55 -15.20 1.21 -6.71
N ILE A 56 -14.01 1.79 -6.43
CA ILE A 56 -13.22 1.44 -5.25
C ILE A 56 -14.03 1.70 -3.98
N ILE A 57 -14.64 2.89 -3.88
CA ILE A 57 -15.48 3.28 -2.74
C ILE A 57 -16.63 2.27 -2.56
N ASP A 58 -17.31 1.93 -3.66
CA ASP A 58 -18.43 0.98 -3.64
C ASP A 58 -17.98 -0.44 -3.27
N TRP A 59 -16.86 -0.92 -3.81
CA TRP A 59 -16.30 -2.23 -3.45
C TRP A 59 -15.91 -2.27 -1.96
N LYS A 60 -15.23 -1.23 -1.46
CA LYS A 60 -14.83 -1.15 -0.05
C LYS A 60 -16.01 -1.00 0.90
N ARG A 61 -17.09 -0.36 0.47
CA ARG A 61 -18.34 -0.30 1.23
C ARG A 61 -19.03 -1.66 1.29
N ARG A 62 -19.11 -2.36 0.16
CA ARG A 62 -19.75 -3.67 0.05
C ARG A 62 -18.92 -4.78 0.67
N TRP A 63 -17.61 -4.75 0.47
CA TRP A 63 -16.64 -5.75 0.92
C TRP A 63 -15.43 -5.10 1.58
N PRO A 64 -15.52 -4.68 2.85
CA PRO A 64 -14.45 -3.95 3.54
C PRO A 64 -13.11 -4.69 3.57
N GLU A 65 -13.15 -6.03 3.65
CA GLU A 65 -11.97 -6.88 3.75
C GLU A 65 -11.38 -7.28 2.38
N CYS A 66 -12.03 -6.91 1.27
CA CYS A 66 -11.53 -7.21 -0.05
C CYS A 66 -10.25 -6.41 -0.35
N TYR A 67 -9.21 -7.09 -0.83
CA TYR A 67 -7.98 -6.46 -1.29
C TYR A 67 -8.16 -5.87 -2.68
N VAL A 68 -8.05 -4.55 -2.81
CA VAL A 68 -8.24 -3.83 -4.09
C VAL A 68 -6.89 -3.41 -4.64
N ALA A 69 -6.49 -4.01 -5.76
CA ALA A 69 -5.26 -3.72 -6.47
C ALA A 69 -5.54 -3.00 -7.80
N LEU A 70 -4.84 -1.90 -8.04
CA LEU A 70 -5.03 -1.06 -9.21
C LEU A 70 -3.79 -0.98 -10.09
N SER A 71 -4.00 -1.07 -11.38
CA SER A 71 -3.01 -0.81 -12.41
C SER A 71 -3.14 0.61 -12.93
N VAL A 72 -2.02 1.31 -13.08
CA VAL A 72 -1.93 2.62 -13.75
C VAL A 72 -1.01 2.50 -14.96
N SER A 73 -1.35 3.16 -16.08
CA SER A 73 -0.50 3.22 -17.27
C SER A 73 0.46 4.40 -17.24
N GLU A 74 0.03 5.52 -16.70
CA GLU A 74 0.77 6.75 -16.58
C GLU A 74 0.88 7.20 -15.14
N LEU A 75 1.91 7.99 -14.86
CA LEU A 75 2.20 8.56 -13.54
C LEU A 75 1.31 9.75 -13.25
N ASP A 76 0.03 9.50 -12.97
CA ASP A 76 -0.88 10.52 -12.48
C ASP A 76 -0.94 10.46 -10.95
N ARG A 77 -0.18 11.37 -10.32
CA ARG A 77 -0.06 11.46 -8.86
C ARG A 77 -1.39 11.72 -8.18
N GLU A 78 -2.23 12.60 -8.75
CA GLU A 78 -3.50 12.97 -8.15
C GLU A 78 -4.44 11.77 -8.13
N ARG A 79 -4.51 11.03 -9.23
CA ARG A 79 -5.27 9.78 -9.31
C ARG A 79 -4.74 8.70 -8.39
N TRP A 80 -3.42 8.59 -8.26
CA TRP A 80 -2.80 7.65 -7.32
C TRP A 80 -3.25 7.93 -5.88
N ILE A 81 -3.10 9.16 -5.42
CA ILE A 81 -3.53 9.59 -4.08
C ILE A 81 -5.04 9.41 -3.91
N ALA A 82 -5.83 9.76 -4.92
CA ALA A 82 -7.28 9.59 -4.88
C ALA A 82 -7.68 8.12 -4.75
N ALA A 83 -6.98 7.21 -5.44
CA ALA A 83 -7.24 5.78 -5.36
C ALA A 83 -6.90 5.20 -3.97
N GLU A 84 -5.75 5.56 -3.41
CA GLU A 84 -5.38 5.15 -2.05
C GLU A 84 -6.36 5.73 -1.01
N SER A 85 -6.75 6.99 -1.15
CA SER A 85 -7.74 7.65 -0.28
C SER A 85 -9.13 7.01 -0.39
N ALA A 86 -9.48 6.50 -1.56
CA ALA A 86 -10.73 5.75 -1.79
C ALA A 86 -10.70 4.34 -1.20
N GLY A 87 -9.51 3.87 -0.75
CA GLY A 87 -9.34 2.58 -0.08
C GLY A 87 -8.65 1.51 -0.92
N ALA A 88 -7.99 1.86 -2.02
CA ALA A 88 -7.16 0.90 -2.74
C ALA A 88 -5.99 0.44 -1.86
N ASP A 89 -5.74 -0.87 -1.84
CA ASP A 89 -4.70 -1.48 -1.01
C ASP A 89 -3.35 -1.54 -1.73
N LEU A 90 -3.39 -1.58 -3.06
CA LEU A 90 -2.22 -1.56 -3.92
C LEU A 90 -2.50 -0.71 -5.17
N VAL A 91 -1.65 0.27 -5.43
CA VAL A 91 -1.60 0.97 -6.71
C VAL A 91 -0.22 0.75 -7.31
N ALA A 92 -0.14 0.31 -8.56
CA ALA A 92 1.14 0.01 -9.20
C ALA A 92 1.06 0.21 -10.71
N ASN A 93 2.21 0.44 -11.35
CA ASN A 93 2.25 0.44 -12.81
C ASN A 93 1.99 -0.96 -13.39
N ARG A 94 1.59 -1.01 -14.66
CA ARG A 94 1.24 -2.27 -15.35
C ARG A 94 2.33 -3.34 -15.28
N GLY A 95 3.60 -2.94 -15.32
CA GLY A 95 4.73 -3.87 -15.27
C GLY A 95 4.99 -4.45 -13.89
N ALA A 96 4.78 -3.67 -12.84
CA ALA A 96 5.02 -4.08 -11.47
C ALA A 96 3.85 -4.84 -10.83
N LEU A 97 2.61 -4.46 -11.18
CA LEU A 97 1.40 -5.01 -10.57
C LEU A 97 1.35 -6.54 -10.54
N PRO A 98 1.61 -7.28 -11.64
CA PRO A 98 1.54 -8.74 -11.59
C PRO A 98 2.49 -9.35 -10.56
N ARG A 99 3.72 -8.84 -10.45
CA ARG A 99 4.70 -9.34 -9.47
C ARG A 99 4.24 -9.09 -8.04
N LEU A 100 3.82 -7.86 -7.74
CA LEU A 100 3.37 -7.46 -6.40
C LEU A 100 2.10 -8.22 -5.99
N LEU A 101 1.19 -8.43 -6.92
CA LEU A 101 -0.05 -9.16 -6.67
C LEU A 101 0.19 -10.66 -6.43
N ARG A 102 1.19 -11.25 -7.10
CA ARG A 102 1.53 -12.67 -6.93
C ARG A 102 1.83 -13.01 -5.47
N ASP A 103 2.53 -12.12 -4.77
CA ASP A 103 2.90 -12.37 -3.38
C ASP A 103 1.66 -12.35 -2.48
N LYS A 104 0.70 -11.48 -2.75
CA LYS A 104 -0.61 -11.47 -2.07
C LYS A 104 -1.46 -12.72 -2.39
N MET A 105 -1.43 -13.18 -3.63
CA MET A 105 -2.13 -14.42 -4.01
C MET A 105 -1.53 -15.65 -3.32
N LYS A 106 -0.21 -15.70 -3.12
CA LYS A 106 0.45 -16.78 -2.37
C LYS A 106 0.03 -16.79 -0.89
N LEU A 107 -0.08 -15.63 -0.25
CA LEU A 107 -0.58 -15.54 1.13
C LEU A 107 -1.99 -16.13 1.24
N LEU A 108 -2.90 -15.77 0.32
CA LEU A 108 -4.23 -16.37 0.27
C LEU A 108 -4.20 -17.89 0.10
N GLN A 109 -3.30 -18.41 -0.75
CA GLN A 109 -3.14 -19.85 -0.96
C GLN A 109 -2.70 -20.58 0.31
N GLN A 110 -1.89 -19.93 1.14
CA GLN A 110 -1.42 -20.43 2.43
C GLN A 110 -2.49 -20.36 3.53
N GLY A 111 -3.64 -19.79 3.23
CA GLY A 111 -4.74 -19.59 4.18
C GLY A 111 -4.59 -18.33 5.03
N ASP A 112 -3.61 -17.49 4.71
CA ASP A 112 -3.41 -16.22 5.39
C ASP A 112 -4.46 -15.19 4.96
N SER A 113 -4.90 -14.39 5.93
CA SER A 113 -5.85 -13.31 5.67
C SER A 113 -5.11 -12.10 5.09
N LEU A 114 -5.67 -11.50 4.03
CA LEU A 114 -5.23 -10.20 3.53
C LEU A 114 -5.81 -9.02 4.34
N THR A 115 -6.42 -9.32 5.49
CA THR A 115 -7.04 -8.31 6.36
C THR A 115 -6.01 -7.36 6.95
N LYS A 116 -6.47 -6.14 7.26
CA LYS A 116 -5.66 -5.15 7.98
C LYS A 116 -5.21 -5.70 9.32
N GLN A 117 -3.92 -5.93 9.46
CA GLN A 117 -3.35 -6.26 10.77
C GLN A 117 -3.03 -4.97 11.54
N LYS A 118 -3.39 -4.99 12.83
CA LYS A 118 -2.97 -3.96 13.78
C LYS A 118 -1.55 -4.30 14.20
N LEU A 119 -0.55 -3.67 13.61
CA LEU A 119 0.83 -3.80 14.09
C LEU A 119 1.04 -2.92 15.31
N ARG A 120 1.61 -3.52 16.36
CA ARG A 120 1.91 -2.85 17.62
C ARG A 120 3.41 -2.69 17.79
N LEU A 121 3.88 -1.44 17.85
CA LEU A 121 5.20 -1.12 18.36
C LEU A 121 5.13 -1.11 19.88
N LYS A 122 5.86 -2.01 20.55
CA LYS A 122 5.99 -1.95 22.00
C LYS A 122 6.80 -0.72 22.41
N ALA A 123 6.43 -0.09 23.52
CA ALA A 123 7.01 1.16 24.04
C ALA A 123 8.54 1.18 24.17
N LYS A 124 9.19 0.02 24.29
CA LYS A 124 10.66 -0.09 24.32
C LYS A 124 11.36 0.35 23.01
N ALA A 125 10.63 0.44 21.90
CA ALA A 125 11.13 0.99 20.62
C ALA A 125 10.95 2.51 20.52
N VAL A 126 10.18 3.11 21.44
CA VAL A 126 9.85 4.55 21.49
C VAL A 126 10.77 5.26 22.49
N VAL A 127 12.08 5.09 22.36
CA VAL A 127 13.04 5.61 23.38
C VAL A 127 13.36 7.10 23.22
N ASN A 128 12.88 7.76 22.15
CA ASN A 128 13.12 9.19 21.98
C ASN A 128 11.82 9.98 22.24
N SER A 129 11.81 10.70 23.39
CA SER A 129 10.77 11.67 23.75
C SER A 129 10.80 12.96 22.92
N GLY A 130 11.62 13.01 21.86
CA GLY A 130 11.76 14.12 20.93
C GLY A 130 11.20 13.85 19.54
N ASP A 131 11.16 14.89 18.72
CA ASP A 131 10.83 14.78 17.31
C ASP A 131 11.89 13.95 16.58
N GLY A 132 11.46 13.06 15.68
CA GLY A 132 12.35 12.20 14.92
C GLY A 132 11.77 10.83 14.60
N LEU A 133 12.65 9.93 14.16
CA LEU A 133 12.32 8.53 13.95
C LEU A 133 12.01 7.86 15.30
N VAL A 134 10.78 7.41 15.44
CA VAL A 134 10.31 6.73 16.65
C VAL A 134 10.62 5.24 16.61
N GLY A 135 10.56 4.63 15.41
CA GLY A 135 10.87 3.22 15.24
C GLY A 135 10.46 2.67 13.88
N ARG A 136 10.81 1.41 13.70
CA ARG A 136 10.41 0.60 12.54
C ARG A 136 9.51 -0.52 13.01
N LEU A 137 8.52 -0.88 12.17
CA LEU A 137 7.70 -2.06 12.37
C LEU A 137 8.34 -3.21 11.60
N PRO A 138 8.98 -4.17 12.30
CA PRO A 138 9.79 -5.20 11.65
C PRO A 138 8.96 -6.37 11.12
N ASP A 139 7.68 -6.48 11.53
CA ASP A 139 6.89 -7.69 11.32
C ASP A 139 6.25 -7.79 9.92
N SER A 140 6.55 -6.85 9.03
CA SER A 140 6.21 -6.95 7.61
C SER A 140 7.48 -6.78 6.76
N PRO A 141 8.24 -7.86 6.51
CA PRO A 141 9.44 -7.80 5.67
C PRO A 141 9.16 -7.30 4.26
N GLU A 142 7.93 -7.45 3.78
CA GLU A 142 7.52 -7.04 2.43
C GLU A 142 7.06 -5.57 2.36
N ASP A 143 6.65 -4.98 3.49
CA ASP A 143 6.17 -3.61 3.56
C ASP A 143 6.66 -2.92 4.87
N PRO A 144 7.98 -2.72 5.02
CA PRO A 144 8.54 -2.13 6.21
C PRO A 144 8.00 -0.71 6.41
N ILE A 145 7.69 -0.37 7.66
CA ILE A 145 7.11 0.91 8.04
C ILE A 145 8.08 1.66 8.96
N ALA A 146 8.34 2.92 8.63
CA ALA A 146 9.01 3.89 9.51
C ALA A 146 7.96 4.80 10.15
N VAL A 147 8.10 5.05 11.44
CA VAL A 147 7.24 5.96 12.20
C VAL A 147 8.05 7.13 12.70
N PHE A 148 7.59 8.32 12.36
CA PHE A 148 8.19 9.59 12.74
C PHE A 148 7.27 10.34 13.70
N ARG A 149 7.87 11.08 14.64
CA ARG A 149 7.16 11.99 15.55
C ARG A 149 7.42 13.42 15.17
N MET A 150 6.34 14.20 15.14
CA MET A 150 6.37 15.66 15.03
C MET A 150 5.50 16.25 16.12
N GLY A 151 6.09 16.73 17.18
CA GLY A 151 5.35 17.15 18.37
C GLY A 151 4.44 16.02 18.90
N ASN A 152 3.14 16.27 18.90
CA ASN A 152 2.15 15.27 19.33
C ASN A 152 1.63 14.36 18.20
N GLN A 153 2.07 14.57 16.96
CA GLN A 153 1.62 13.80 15.82
C GLN A 153 2.58 12.65 15.49
N LEU A 154 2.01 11.48 15.19
CA LEU A 154 2.75 10.35 14.65
C LEU A 154 2.42 10.20 13.15
N CYS A 155 3.45 10.04 12.36
CA CYS A 155 3.36 9.88 10.91
C CYS A 155 4.05 8.57 10.53
N ALA A 156 3.31 7.62 10.00
CA ALA A 156 3.85 6.34 9.55
C ALA A 156 3.89 6.30 8.03
N VAL A 157 5.04 5.91 7.49
CA VAL A 157 5.29 5.82 6.05
C VAL A 157 5.88 4.45 5.70
N ARG A 158 5.70 4.03 4.46
CA ARG A 158 6.47 2.91 3.94
C ARG A 158 7.96 3.23 3.99
N ASP A 159 8.74 2.36 4.64
CA ASP A 159 10.19 2.54 4.80
C ASP A 159 10.95 2.06 3.54
N VAL A 160 10.46 2.46 2.38
CA VAL A 160 11.04 2.12 1.08
C VAL A 160 10.99 3.34 0.18
N CYS A 161 12.13 3.87 -0.18
CA CYS A 161 12.21 4.97 -1.13
C CYS A 161 11.69 4.52 -2.52
N PRO A 162 10.66 5.19 -3.08
CA PRO A 162 10.08 4.77 -4.35
C PRO A 162 11.01 4.96 -5.56
N HIS A 163 12.18 5.60 -5.40
CA HIS A 163 13.19 5.69 -6.45
C HIS A 163 13.91 4.34 -6.66
N ALA A 164 14.55 3.81 -5.63
CA ALA A 164 15.42 2.63 -5.75
C ALA A 164 15.32 1.64 -4.57
N GLY A 165 14.30 1.77 -3.71
CA GLY A 165 14.01 0.79 -2.69
C GLY A 165 14.81 0.89 -1.39
N PHE A 166 15.60 1.94 -1.19
CA PHE A 166 16.38 2.14 0.04
C PHE A 166 15.50 2.55 1.22
N SER A 167 15.92 2.18 2.44
CA SER A 167 15.24 2.57 3.65
C SER A 167 15.29 4.08 3.86
N LEU A 168 14.13 4.68 4.13
CA LEU A 168 14.01 6.10 4.46
C LEU A 168 14.35 6.37 5.93
N ALA A 169 14.15 5.37 6.80
CA ALA A 169 14.48 5.49 8.21
C ALA A 169 15.99 5.62 8.47
N ASP A 170 16.83 5.28 7.49
CA ASP A 170 18.29 5.51 7.52
C ASP A 170 18.68 6.92 7.04
N GLY A 171 17.70 7.70 6.58
CA GLY A 171 17.90 9.03 6.03
C GLY A 171 17.90 10.15 7.06
N GLU A 172 18.08 11.38 6.57
CA GLU A 172 18.06 12.58 7.39
C GLU A 172 16.65 13.12 7.56
N PHE A 173 16.14 13.12 8.80
CA PHE A 173 14.83 13.68 9.13
C PHE A 173 14.97 15.09 9.67
N ASP A 174 14.23 16.03 9.08
CA ASP A 174 14.09 17.41 9.57
C ASP A 174 12.76 17.55 10.33
N PRO A 175 12.77 17.63 11.66
CA PRO A 175 11.57 17.72 12.46
C PRO A 175 10.81 19.06 12.30
N VAL A 176 11.48 20.10 11.84
CA VAL A 176 10.87 21.43 11.66
C VAL A 176 9.95 21.42 10.44
N SER A 177 10.43 20.91 9.32
CA SER A 177 9.62 20.78 8.09
C SER A 177 8.84 19.45 8.01
N GLY A 178 9.14 18.47 8.88
CA GLY A 178 8.57 17.13 8.83
C GLY A 178 8.97 16.36 7.58
N SER A 179 10.16 16.64 7.05
CA SER A 179 10.61 16.00 5.83
C SER A 179 11.72 14.99 6.07
N ILE A 180 11.68 13.88 5.34
CA ILE A 180 12.73 12.85 5.30
C ILE A 180 13.47 12.90 3.97
N THR A 181 14.80 12.88 4.02
CA THR A 181 15.67 12.80 2.85
C THR A 181 16.27 11.41 2.74
N CYS A 182 16.03 10.74 1.60
CA CYS A 182 16.60 9.43 1.30
C CYS A 182 18.15 9.52 1.30
N PRO A 183 18.87 8.64 2.02
CA PRO A 183 20.31 8.74 2.19
C PRO A 183 21.09 8.52 0.89
N GLU A 184 20.54 7.74 -0.05
CA GLU A 184 21.30 7.33 -1.25
C GLU A 184 21.27 8.38 -2.35
N HIS A 185 20.07 8.85 -2.73
CA HIS A 185 19.93 9.73 -3.90
C HIS A 185 19.26 11.07 -3.60
N GLY A 186 18.99 11.36 -2.33
CA GLY A 186 18.49 12.65 -1.88
C GLY A 186 17.04 12.96 -2.26
N SER A 187 16.23 11.96 -2.63
CA SER A 187 14.78 12.17 -2.75
C SER A 187 14.19 12.60 -1.41
N ARG A 188 13.36 13.64 -1.42
CA ARG A 188 12.81 14.23 -0.19
C ARG A 188 11.30 14.17 -0.16
N PHE A 189 10.75 13.82 1.02
CA PHE A 189 9.33 13.59 1.20
C PHE A 189 8.82 14.18 2.49
N GLN A 190 7.57 14.63 2.52
CA GLN A 190 6.85 15.00 3.72
C GLN A 190 6.27 13.74 4.39
N VAL A 191 6.65 13.44 5.63
CA VAL A 191 6.32 12.15 6.27
C VAL A 191 4.84 11.99 6.61
N CYS A 192 4.13 13.08 6.89
CA CYS A 192 2.72 12.98 7.29
C CYS A 192 1.75 12.93 6.10
N THR A 193 2.15 13.48 4.96
CA THR A 193 1.32 13.52 3.75
C THR A 193 1.81 12.56 2.66
N GLY A 194 3.03 12.04 2.80
CA GLY A 194 3.71 11.25 1.77
C GLY A 194 4.19 12.09 0.58
N GLU A 195 3.94 13.38 0.58
CA GLU A 195 4.25 14.25 -0.55
C GLU A 195 5.73 14.22 -0.93
N ARG A 196 6.01 14.05 -2.23
CA ARG A 196 7.36 14.19 -2.77
C ARG A 196 7.71 15.68 -2.89
N LEU A 197 8.70 16.10 -2.11
CA LEU A 197 9.20 17.47 -2.14
C LEU A 197 10.35 17.67 -3.15
N ARG A 198 11.16 16.58 -3.39
CA ARG A 198 12.28 16.60 -4.33
C ARG A 198 12.55 15.20 -4.89
N GLY A 199 12.87 15.10 -6.21
CA GLY A 199 13.35 13.88 -6.86
C GLY A 199 14.75 13.44 -6.39
N PRO A 200 15.27 12.32 -6.95
CA PRO A 200 14.84 11.67 -8.22
C PRO A 200 13.64 10.71 -8.15
N ALA A 201 13.10 10.39 -6.99
CA ALA A 201 11.87 9.57 -6.94
C ALA A 201 10.75 10.22 -7.75
N ASP A 202 9.91 9.40 -8.40
CA ASP A 202 8.78 9.86 -9.21
C ASP A 202 7.45 9.86 -8.44
N TYR A 203 7.37 9.05 -7.36
CA TYR A 203 6.13 8.81 -6.62
C TYR A 203 6.18 9.37 -5.21
N PRO A 204 5.01 9.69 -4.61
CA PRO A 204 4.88 9.98 -3.19
C PRO A 204 5.16 8.72 -2.35
N LEU A 205 5.31 8.91 -1.04
CA LEU A 205 5.36 7.80 -0.10
C LEU A 205 3.94 7.29 0.19
N ARG A 206 3.83 5.99 0.39
CA ARG A 206 2.66 5.42 1.03
C ARG A 206 2.66 5.78 2.51
N ILE A 207 1.55 6.32 2.98
CA ILE A 207 1.32 6.65 4.39
C ILE A 207 0.38 5.64 5.03
N TYR A 208 0.50 5.48 6.35
CA TYR A 208 -0.34 4.59 7.14
C TYR A 208 -0.92 5.34 8.34
N PRO A 209 -2.14 5.01 8.80
CA PRO A 209 -2.66 5.53 10.04
C PRO A 209 -1.74 5.14 11.20
N ALA A 210 -1.35 6.09 12.04
CA ALA A 210 -0.57 5.85 13.23
C ALA A 210 -1.26 6.51 14.43
N LEU A 211 -1.41 5.74 15.51
CA LEU A 211 -2.03 6.18 16.76
C LEU A 211 -1.13 5.80 17.93
N SER A 212 -1.11 6.61 18.96
CA SER A 212 -0.48 6.28 20.24
C SER A 212 -1.56 5.90 21.25
N GLU A 213 -1.51 4.67 21.76
CA GLU A 213 -2.38 4.18 22.84
C GLU A 213 -1.52 3.59 23.95
N GLN A 214 -1.65 4.08 25.20
CA GLN A 214 -1.02 3.50 26.40
C GLN A 214 0.46 3.11 26.23
N GLU A 215 1.28 4.04 25.73
CA GLU A 215 2.72 3.84 25.44
C GLU A 215 3.02 2.88 24.25
N GLU A 216 2.02 2.45 23.50
CA GLU A 216 2.20 1.69 22.25
C GLU A 216 1.85 2.55 21.03
N ILE A 217 2.55 2.33 19.93
CA ILE A 217 2.21 2.88 18.63
C ILE A 217 1.49 1.80 17.84
N LEU A 218 0.30 2.14 17.36
CA LEU A 218 -0.51 1.26 16.54
C LEU A 218 -0.51 1.78 15.10
N SER A 219 -0.22 0.92 14.15
CA SER A 219 -0.40 1.21 12.73
C SER A 219 -1.30 0.15 12.10
N LEU A 220 -2.24 0.58 11.25
CA LEU A 220 -3.12 -0.32 10.50
C LEU A 220 -2.51 -0.50 9.12
N ILE A 221 -2.10 -1.73 8.81
CA ILE A 221 -1.62 -2.09 7.48
C ILE A 221 -2.41 -3.27 6.92
N HIS A 222 -2.50 -3.34 5.61
CA HIS A 222 -2.87 -4.56 4.91
C HIS A 222 -1.60 -5.38 4.66
N ILE A 223 -1.55 -6.55 5.22
CA ILE A 223 -0.51 -7.54 4.94
C ILE A 223 -0.96 -8.42 3.81
#